data_73d6d8f394fe313b344aa3981104ed91
#
_entry.id   73d6d8f394fe313b344aa3981104ed91
#
_cell.length_a   1.000
_cell.length_b   1.000
_cell.length_c   1.000
_cell.angle_alpha   90.00
_cell.angle_beta   90.00
_cell.angle_gamma   90.00
#
_symmetry.space_group_name_H-M   'P 1'
#
loop_
_entity.id
_entity.type
_entity.pdbx_description
1 polymer ?
#
loop_
_entity_poly.entity_id
_entity_poly.type
_entity_poly.pdbx_seq_one_letter_code
_entity_poly.pdbx_strand_id
1 'polypeptide(L)'
;MSDAVAIVLAAGKGTRMKSDLPKVLHEVCGQSMVEHVFDAVRGAGVTRIICVIGHKADLMRERLGRHADVEFVLQEEQNGTGHAVQMAAPPLEGYDGPVLVLAGDTPLLRAESLKGLLDELTSNQAVSVVGSAVTDNNQGLGRIVRDADGAFTSIVEEKDATEEQRAIKEINTGCYAFDAKSLFESLAEVKPLNTQGEYYLTDCPEILFKQGKKSLAAAKLDVNEAMGVNTQDQLEAVADVINTRSAS
;
A
#
# COMPACT_ATOMS: atom_id res chain seq x y z
N MET A 1 20.20 -12.50 0.34
CA MET A 1 19.25 -11.44 -0.07
C MET A 1 19.23 -10.45 1.07
N SER A 2 19.29 -9.14 0.81
CA SER A 2 19.06 -8.12 1.85
C SER A 2 17.65 -8.33 2.40
N ASP A 3 17.49 -8.22 3.73
CA ASP A 3 16.19 -8.35 4.38
C ASP A 3 15.26 -7.24 3.83
N ALA A 4 14.05 -7.59 3.45
CA ALA A 4 13.09 -6.61 2.93
C ALA A 4 12.70 -5.58 4.02
N VAL A 5 12.35 -4.37 3.59
CA VAL A 5 11.80 -3.31 4.46
C VAL A 5 10.35 -3.04 4.05
N ALA A 6 9.49 -2.70 5.00
CA ALA A 6 8.13 -2.25 4.71
C ALA A 6 7.97 -0.76 5.01
N ILE A 7 7.32 -0.03 4.10
CA ILE A 7 6.81 1.32 4.31
C ILE A 7 5.30 1.22 4.48
N VAL A 8 4.79 1.60 5.66
CA VAL A 8 3.35 1.58 5.97
C VAL A 8 2.82 3.00 6.02
N LEU A 9 1.87 3.31 5.15
CA LEU A 9 1.29 4.64 5.00
C LEU A 9 0.15 4.85 6.01
N ALA A 10 0.37 5.71 7.00
CA ALA A 10 -0.53 5.96 8.12
C ALA A 10 -0.74 7.46 8.41
N ALA A 11 -0.43 8.36 7.45
CA ALA A 11 -0.44 9.81 7.65
C ALA A 11 -1.82 10.46 7.45
N GLY A 12 -2.79 9.75 6.86
CA GLY A 12 -4.08 10.29 6.45
C GLY A 12 -5.00 10.71 7.61
N LYS A 13 -5.78 11.77 7.41
CA LYS A 13 -6.73 12.33 8.42
C LYS A 13 -7.92 11.41 8.73
N GLY A 14 -8.36 10.59 7.78
CA GLY A 14 -9.47 9.66 7.97
C GLY A 14 -10.81 10.32 8.30
N THR A 15 -11.14 11.46 7.72
CA THR A 15 -12.31 12.29 8.05
C THR A 15 -13.65 11.56 7.97
N ARG A 16 -13.75 10.52 7.12
CA ARG A 16 -14.95 9.68 6.95
C ARG A 16 -15.28 8.82 8.19
N MET A 17 -14.30 8.57 9.07
CA MET A 17 -14.53 7.83 10.34
C MET A 17 -15.32 8.64 11.37
N LYS A 18 -15.44 9.97 11.19
CA LYS A 18 -16.14 10.89 12.11
C LYS A 18 -15.67 10.72 13.57
N SER A 19 -14.38 10.53 13.77
CA SER A 19 -13.73 10.27 15.05
C SER A 19 -12.51 11.16 15.22
N ASP A 20 -12.19 11.48 16.46
CA ASP A 20 -10.96 12.18 16.81
C ASP A 20 -9.72 11.29 16.80
N LEU A 21 -9.91 9.97 16.77
CA LEU A 21 -8.83 9.02 16.69
C LEU A 21 -8.29 8.96 15.24
N PRO A 22 -6.96 8.94 15.00
CA PRO A 22 -6.41 8.61 13.69
C PRO A 22 -7.03 7.33 13.14
N LYS A 23 -7.42 7.35 11.86
CA LYS A 23 -8.15 6.24 11.23
C LYS A 23 -7.52 4.88 11.52
N VAL A 24 -6.22 4.77 11.32
CA VAL A 24 -5.47 3.51 11.44
C VAL A 24 -5.33 3.00 12.88
N LEU A 25 -5.65 3.82 13.88
CA LEU A 25 -5.67 3.42 15.31
C LEU A 25 -7.03 2.89 15.77
N HIS A 26 -8.07 2.92 14.93
CA HIS A 26 -9.32 2.24 15.27
C HIS A 26 -9.07 0.75 15.40
N GLU A 27 -9.62 0.17 16.47
CA GLU A 27 -9.43 -1.24 16.79
C GLU A 27 -10.44 -2.12 16.06
N VAL A 28 -9.97 -3.25 15.59
CA VAL A 28 -10.75 -4.36 15.09
C VAL A 28 -10.25 -5.65 15.75
N CYS A 29 -11.15 -6.42 16.36
CA CYS A 29 -10.81 -7.63 17.10
C CYS A 29 -9.71 -7.43 18.18
N GLY A 30 -9.73 -6.27 18.87
CA GLY A 30 -8.83 -5.97 20.00
C GLY A 30 -7.44 -5.44 19.61
N GLN A 31 -7.20 -5.13 18.34
CA GLN A 31 -5.94 -4.61 17.83
C GLN A 31 -6.19 -3.48 16.83
N SER A 32 -5.35 -2.44 16.80
CA SER A 32 -5.53 -1.37 15.81
C SER A 32 -5.29 -1.85 14.38
N MET A 33 -5.97 -1.23 13.40
CA MET A 33 -5.85 -1.64 12.00
C MET A 33 -4.41 -1.66 11.51
N VAL A 34 -3.61 -0.68 11.88
CA VAL A 34 -2.20 -0.61 11.46
C VAL A 34 -1.36 -1.73 12.08
N GLU A 35 -1.71 -2.20 13.27
CA GLU A 35 -0.99 -3.31 13.91
C GLU A 35 -1.29 -4.64 13.23
N HIS A 36 -2.51 -4.86 12.72
CA HIS A 36 -2.79 -6.01 11.83
C HIS A 36 -1.89 -5.99 10.59
N VAL A 37 -1.66 -4.80 10.00
CA VAL A 37 -0.73 -4.65 8.88
C VAL A 37 0.70 -4.96 9.29
N PHE A 38 1.15 -4.49 10.47
CA PHE A 38 2.48 -4.82 11.00
C PHE A 38 2.67 -6.33 11.19
N ASP A 39 1.65 -7.02 11.70
CA ASP A 39 1.71 -8.46 11.91
C ASP A 39 1.76 -9.23 10.58
N ALA A 40 1.00 -8.81 9.57
CA ALA A 40 1.10 -9.38 8.23
C ALA A 40 2.51 -9.18 7.63
N VAL A 41 3.10 -7.99 7.81
CA VAL A 41 4.47 -7.66 7.38
C VAL A 41 5.50 -8.56 8.06
N ARG A 42 5.42 -8.71 9.39
CA ARG A 42 6.30 -9.60 10.18
C ARG A 42 6.16 -11.06 9.75
N GLY A 43 4.92 -11.50 9.55
CA GLY A 43 4.62 -12.85 9.04
C GLY A 43 5.20 -13.11 7.65
N ALA A 44 5.36 -12.09 6.81
CA ALA A 44 6.04 -12.18 5.52
C ALA A 44 7.58 -12.25 5.64
N GLY A 45 8.13 -12.18 6.85
CA GLY A 45 9.57 -12.25 7.11
C GLY A 45 10.28 -10.89 7.05
N VAL A 46 9.53 -9.78 7.05
CA VAL A 46 10.09 -8.43 7.07
C VAL A 46 10.33 -8.01 8.53
N THR A 47 11.55 -7.58 8.84
CA THR A 47 12.00 -7.27 10.21
C THR A 47 12.14 -5.79 10.51
N ARG A 48 12.00 -4.93 9.52
CA ARG A 48 12.11 -3.46 9.64
C ARG A 48 10.92 -2.79 8.98
N ILE A 49 10.20 -1.97 9.75
CA ILE A 49 9.01 -1.25 9.30
C ILE A 49 9.24 0.25 9.44
N ILE A 50 8.99 1.01 8.38
CA ILE A 50 8.95 2.48 8.40
C ILE A 50 7.48 2.89 8.31
N CYS A 51 6.93 3.42 9.41
CA CYS A 51 5.56 3.90 9.46
C CYS A 51 5.52 5.40 9.18
N VAL A 52 4.90 5.78 8.07
CA VAL A 52 4.71 7.18 7.71
C VAL A 52 3.49 7.72 8.43
N ILE A 53 3.71 8.60 9.40
CA ILE A 53 2.68 9.23 10.23
C ILE A 53 2.50 10.70 9.84
N GLY A 54 1.36 11.30 10.17
CA GLY A 54 1.07 12.69 9.84
C GLY A 54 0.05 13.27 10.81
N HIS A 55 -1.24 13.14 10.50
CA HIS A 55 -2.29 13.63 11.41
C HIS A 55 -2.17 12.99 12.81
N LYS A 56 -2.09 13.84 13.85
CA LYS A 56 -1.89 13.42 15.27
C LYS A 56 -0.67 12.50 15.47
N ALA A 57 0.45 12.87 14.85
CA ALA A 57 1.69 12.09 14.88
C ALA A 57 2.16 11.72 16.30
N ASP A 58 1.99 12.62 17.28
CA ASP A 58 2.39 12.36 18.67
C ASP A 58 1.56 11.23 19.29
N LEU A 59 0.24 11.21 19.05
CA LEU A 59 -0.62 10.12 19.49
C LEU A 59 -0.24 8.79 18.80
N MET A 60 0.12 8.83 17.51
CA MET A 60 0.60 7.65 16.79
C MET A 60 1.88 7.10 17.44
N ARG A 61 2.85 7.96 17.76
CA ARG A 61 4.09 7.57 18.46
C ARG A 61 3.82 6.99 19.85
N GLU A 62 2.92 7.64 20.62
CA GLU A 62 2.53 7.17 21.94
C GLU A 62 1.93 5.75 21.91
N ARG A 63 0.98 5.52 20.99
CA ARG A 63 0.25 4.25 20.90
C ARG A 63 1.09 3.12 20.31
N LEU A 64 1.93 3.41 19.32
CA LEU A 64 2.68 2.42 18.55
C LEU A 64 4.16 2.33 18.93
N GLY A 65 4.67 3.24 19.76
CA GLY A 65 6.10 3.30 20.14
C GLY A 65 6.62 2.08 20.92
N ARG A 66 5.72 1.16 21.31
CA ARG A 66 6.10 -0.14 21.90
C ARG A 66 6.69 -1.12 20.89
N HIS A 67 6.52 -0.90 19.60
CA HIS A 67 7.04 -1.75 18.52
C HIS A 67 8.47 -1.33 18.18
N ALA A 68 9.47 -2.06 18.68
CA ALA A 68 10.89 -1.72 18.53
C ALA A 68 11.42 -1.85 17.08
N ASP A 69 10.71 -2.58 16.24
CA ASP A 69 10.99 -2.80 14.81
C ASP A 69 10.33 -1.75 13.90
N VAL A 70 9.61 -0.77 14.49
CA VAL A 70 8.88 0.28 13.77
C VAL A 70 9.56 1.63 13.95
N GLU A 71 10.05 2.21 12.85
CA GLU A 71 10.55 3.58 12.78
C GLU A 71 9.44 4.52 12.29
N PHE A 72 9.35 5.72 12.88
CA PHE A 72 8.33 6.71 12.47
C PHE A 72 8.95 7.86 11.69
N VAL A 73 8.41 8.12 10.50
CA VAL A 73 8.73 9.31 9.70
C VAL A 73 7.50 10.20 9.57
N LEU A 74 7.69 11.51 9.59
CA LEU A 74 6.60 12.47 9.59
C LEU A 74 6.33 12.99 8.17
N GLN A 75 5.09 12.88 7.74
CA GLN A 75 4.55 13.61 6.59
C GLN A 75 3.76 14.81 7.11
N GLU A 76 4.36 15.99 7.13
CA GLU A 76 3.71 17.21 7.61
C GLU A 76 2.55 17.64 6.71
N GLU A 77 2.80 17.70 5.41
CA GLU A 77 1.83 18.04 4.38
C GLU A 77 1.37 16.77 3.66
N GLN A 78 0.05 16.51 3.65
CA GLN A 78 -0.50 15.33 2.98
C GLN A 78 -0.69 15.59 1.48
N ASN A 79 0.40 15.61 0.72
CA ASN A 79 0.43 15.88 -0.72
C ASN A 79 0.31 14.59 -1.57
N GLY A 80 -0.29 13.54 -1.03
CA GLY A 80 -0.54 12.28 -1.72
C GLY A 80 0.33 11.12 -1.22
N THR A 81 0.06 9.92 -1.76
CA THR A 81 0.71 8.66 -1.35
C THR A 81 2.17 8.57 -1.79
N GLY A 82 2.51 9.08 -2.96
CA GLY A 82 3.90 9.18 -3.42
C GLY A 82 4.74 10.10 -2.53
N HIS A 83 4.19 11.27 -2.14
CA HIS A 83 4.85 12.15 -1.17
C HIS A 83 5.05 11.46 0.18
N ALA A 84 4.08 10.67 0.65
CA ALA A 84 4.23 9.92 1.89
C ALA A 84 5.42 8.93 1.81
N VAL A 85 5.56 8.20 0.70
CA VAL A 85 6.70 7.28 0.51
C VAL A 85 8.02 8.03 0.43
N GLN A 86 8.08 9.23 -0.16
CA GLN A 86 9.29 10.07 -0.18
C GLN A 86 9.81 10.39 1.22
N MET A 87 8.93 10.49 2.23
CA MET A 87 9.34 10.72 3.62
C MET A 87 10.16 9.56 4.20
N ALA A 88 10.07 8.37 3.61
CA ALA A 88 10.86 7.21 4.00
C ALA A 88 12.25 7.16 3.33
N ALA A 89 12.59 8.10 2.45
CA ALA A 89 13.89 8.11 1.77
C ALA A 89 15.08 8.27 2.73
N PRO A 90 15.08 9.21 3.72
CA PRO A 90 16.24 9.38 4.59
C PRO A 90 16.64 8.12 5.39
N PRO A 91 15.72 7.39 6.06
CA PRO A 91 16.08 6.17 6.78
C PRO A 91 16.47 5.00 5.85
N LEU A 92 16.21 5.11 4.53
CA LEU A 92 16.58 4.12 3.52
C LEU A 92 17.78 4.56 2.66
N GLU A 93 18.48 5.61 3.04
CA GLU A 93 19.69 6.02 2.32
C GLU A 93 20.72 4.89 2.30
N GLY A 94 21.18 4.52 1.09
CA GLY A 94 22.11 3.43 0.88
C GLY A 94 21.52 2.01 0.96
N TYR A 95 20.21 1.88 1.19
CA TYR A 95 19.54 0.60 1.12
C TYR A 95 19.15 0.27 -0.34
N ASP A 96 19.50 -0.94 -0.80
CA ASP A 96 19.29 -1.42 -2.18
C ASP A 96 18.42 -2.68 -2.29
N GLY A 97 17.81 -3.07 -1.17
CA GLY A 97 16.97 -4.28 -1.10
C GLY A 97 15.51 -4.05 -1.51
N PRO A 98 14.67 -5.11 -1.38
CA PRO A 98 13.24 -5.05 -1.64
C PRO A 98 12.50 -4.17 -0.63
N VAL A 99 11.53 -3.40 -1.10
CA VAL A 99 10.65 -2.57 -0.27
C VAL A 99 9.19 -2.95 -0.53
N LEU A 100 8.46 -3.30 0.52
CA LEU A 100 6.99 -3.34 0.48
C LEU A 100 6.44 -1.95 0.78
N VAL A 101 5.43 -1.51 0.04
CA VAL A 101 4.67 -0.29 0.34
C VAL A 101 3.21 -0.66 0.53
N LEU A 102 2.64 -0.33 1.68
CA LEU A 102 1.33 -0.79 2.13
C LEU A 102 0.52 0.36 2.75
N ALA A 103 -0.79 0.32 2.60
CA ALA A 103 -1.69 1.19 3.34
C ALA A 103 -1.91 0.67 4.77
N GLY A 104 -1.85 1.54 5.77
CA GLY A 104 -2.05 1.17 7.18
C GLY A 104 -3.51 0.91 7.58
N ASP A 105 -4.44 1.06 6.66
CA ASP A 105 -5.88 0.88 6.86
C ASP A 105 -6.45 -0.37 6.17
N THR A 106 -5.58 -1.33 5.80
CA THR A 106 -5.94 -2.61 5.16
C THR A 106 -5.67 -3.79 6.11
N PRO A 107 -6.44 -3.95 7.19
CA PRO A 107 -6.13 -4.92 8.25
C PRO A 107 -6.34 -6.39 7.85
N LEU A 108 -6.88 -6.67 6.67
CA LEU A 108 -7.11 -8.04 6.17
C LEU A 108 -5.95 -8.60 5.35
N LEU A 109 -4.85 -7.86 5.20
CA LEU A 109 -3.63 -8.32 4.52
C LEU A 109 -3.11 -9.61 5.13
N ARG A 110 -2.60 -10.51 4.27
CA ARG A 110 -2.01 -11.78 4.67
C ARG A 110 -0.52 -11.80 4.42
N ALA A 111 0.19 -12.43 5.33
CA ALA A 111 1.63 -12.61 5.23
C ALA A 111 2.04 -13.34 3.94
N GLU A 112 1.29 -14.37 3.55
CA GLU A 112 1.54 -15.17 2.35
C GLU A 112 1.43 -14.33 1.07
N SER A 113 0.45 -13.43 1.02
CA SER A 113 0.26 -12.53 -0.13
C SER A 113 1.42 -11.53 -0.25
N LEU A 114 1.85 -10.94 0.87
CA LEU A 114 3.00 -10.03 0.89
C LEU A 114 4.30 -10.74 0.52
N LYS A 115 4.51 -11.95 1.06
CA LYS A 115 5.63 -12.80 0.66
C LYS A 115 5.58 -13.12 -0.83
N GLY A 116 4.38 -13.43 -1.36
CA GLY A 116 4.17 -13.68 -2.79
C GLY A 116 4.58 -12.50 -3.67
N LEU A 117 4.34 -11.24 -3.25
CA LEU A 117 4.80 -10.06 -3.98
C LEU A 117 6.33 -9.93 -3.99
N LEU A 118 7.00 -10.20 -2.86
CA LEU A 118 8.47 -10.21 -2.77
C LEU A 118 9.09 -11.32 -3.62
N ASP A 119 8.48 -12.49 -3.60
CA ASP A 119 8.91 -13.64 -4.42
C ASP A 119 8.75 -13.33 -5.93
N GLU A 120 7.65 -12.69 -6.34
CA GLU A 120 7.44 -12.24 -7.73
C GLU A 120 8.47 -11.19 -8.16
N LEU A 121 8.77 -10.22 -7.29
CA LEU A 121 9.79 -9.21 -7.55
C LEU A 121 11.15 -9.85 -7.84
N THR A 122 11.56 -10.78 -6.97
CA THR A 122 12.88 -11.40 -7.00
C THR A 122 13.00 -12.42 -8.16
N SER A 123 12.02 -13.35 -8.26
CA SER A 123 12.06 -14.45 -9.22
C SER A 123 11.98 -13.97 -10.66
N ASN A 124 11.28 -12.86 -10.88
CA ASN A 124 11.13 -12.25 -12.20
C ASN A 124 12.20 -11.21 -12.50
N GLN A 125 13.08 -10.87 -11.55
CA GLN A 125 14.01 -9.74 -11.68
C GLN A 125 13.24 -8.45 -12.06
N ALA A 126 12.07 -8.26 -11.45
CA ALA A 126 11.26 -7.07 -11.65
C ALA A 126 11.72 -5.94 -10.73
N VAL A 127 11.48 -4.69 -11.12
CA VAL A 127 11.75 -3.52 -10.27
C VAL A 127 10.52 -3.01 -9.56
N SER A 128 9.34 -3.44 -10.00
CA SER A 128 8.07 -3.22 -9.29
C SER A 128 7.09 -4.37 -9.53
N VAL A 129 6.34 -4.70 -8.50
CA VAL A 129 5.19 -5.62 -8.55
C VAL A 129 4.03 -4.96 -7.84
N VAL A 130 2.94 -4.75 -8.57
CA VAL A 130 1.67 -4.25 -8.04
C VAL A 130 0.84 -5.45 -7.60
N GLY A 131 0.41 -5.48 -6.35
CA GLY A 131 -0.57 -6.45 -5.89
C GLY A 131 -1.93 -6.13 -6.49
N SER A 132 -2.53 -7.09 -7.19
CA SER A 132 -3.85 -6.93 -7.80
C SER A 132 -4.80 -8.05 -7.39
N ALA A 133 -6.09 -7.78 -7.53
CA ALA A 133 -7.17 -8.73 -7.35
C ALA A 133 -8.23 -8.51 -8.43
N VAL A 134 -9.10 -9.51 -8.66
CA VAL A 134 -10.17 -9.40 -9.65
C VAL A 134 -11.52 -9.37 -8.93
N THR A 135 -12.35 -8.37 -9.21
CA THR A 135 -13.67 -8.21 -8.59
C THR A 135 -14.67 -7.53 -9.53
N ASP A 136 -15.94 -7.88 -9.37
CA ASP A 136 -17.04 -7.16 -10.00
C ASP A 136 -17.39 -5.87 -9.22
N ASN A 137 -17.03 -5.78 -7.94
CA ASN A 137 -17.26 -4.61 -7.09
C ASN A 137 -15.98 -3.76 -7.03
N ASN A 138 -15.68 -3.11 -8.15
CA ASN A 138 -14.44 -2.35 -8.35
C ASN A 138 -14.57 -0.84 -8.13
N GLN A 139 -15.74 -0.34 -7.73
CA GLN A 139 -16.01 1.08 -7.57
C GLN A 139 -15.10 1.74 -6.52
N GLY A 140 -14.51 2.88 -6.88
CA GLY A 140 -13.64 3.65 -5.98
C GLY A 140 -12.20 3.14 -5.87
N LEU A 141 -11.84 2.07 -6.60
CA LEU A 141 -10.51 1.47 -6.59
C LEU A 141 -9.73 1.85 -7.86
N GLY A 142 -8.41 1.82 -7.84
CA GLY A 142 -7.58 1.95 -9.02
C GLY A 142 -7.70 0.72 -9.93
N ARG A 143 -7.55 0.89 -11.23
CA ARG A 143 -7.62 -0.20 -12.23
C ARG A 143 -6.23 -0.54 -12.75
N ILE A 144 -5.97 -1.83 -12.90
CA ILE A 144 -4.78 -2.33 -13.58
C ILE A 144 -5.02 -2.31 -15.08
N VAL A 145 -4.25 -1.52 -15.79
CA VAL A 145 -4.30 -1.46 -17.26
C VAL A 145 -3.24 -2.38 -17.83
N ARG A 146 -3.64 -3.17 -18.82
CA ARG A 146 -2.77 -4.09 -19.55
C ARG A 146 -2.81 -3.78 -21.03
N ASP A 147 -1.72 -4.06 -21.74
CA ASP A 147 -1.68 -3.98 -23.20
C ASP A 147 -2.37 -5.20 -23.87
N ALA A 148 -2.31 -5.24 -25.21
CA ALA A 148 -2.93 -6.31 -25.99
C ALA A 148 -2.31 -7.69 -25.73
N ASP A 149 -1.06 -7.74 -25.27
CA ASP A 149 -0.33 -8.97 -24.94
C ASP A 149 -0.53 -9.38 -23.47
N GLY A 150 -1.31 -8.61 -22.71
CA GLY A 150 -1.61 -8.84 -21.30
C GLY A 150 -0.53 -8.35 -20.34
N ALA A 151 0.49 -7.63 -20.82
CA ALA A 151 1.51 -7.06 -19.96
C ALA A 151 0.95 -5.84 -19.20
N PHE A 152 1.41 -5.65 -17.96
CA PHE A 152 1.09 -4.47 -17.16
C PHE A 152 1.62 -3.21 -17.83
N THR A 153 0.81 -2.15 -17.87
CA THR A 153 1.22 -0.84 -18.42
C THR A 153 1.10 0.29 -17.41
N SER A 154 -0.02 0.35 -16.68
CA SER A 154 -0.29 1.45 -15.75
C SER A 154 -1.35 1.09 -14.71
N ILE A 155 -1.50 1.97 -13.72
CA ILE A 155 -2.64 2.01 -12.80
C ILE A 155 -3.40 3.30 -13.09
N VAL A 156 -4.72 3.23 -13.21
CA VAL A 156 -5.57 4.41 -13.36
C VAL A 156 -6.52 4.50 -12.16
N GLU A 157 -6.45 5.60 -11.44
CA GLU A 157 -7.34 5.85 -10.30
C GLU A 157 -8.79 6.09 -10.77
N GLU A 158 -9.78 5.70 -9.95
CA GLU A 158 -11.21 5.84 -10.27
C GLU A 158 -11.59 7.23 -10.79
N LYS A 159 -11.02 8.29 -10.21
CA LYS A 159 -11.36 9.68 -10.53
C LYS A 159 -10.82 10.13 -11.89
N ASP A 160 -9.75 9.49 -12.35
CA ASP A 160 -9.06 9.80 -13.60
C ASP A 160 -9.40 8.80 -14.72
N ALA A 161 -10.17 7.72 -14.40
CA ALA A 161 -10.52 6.64 -15.32
C ALA A 161 -11.59 7.03 -16.33
N THR A 162 -11.42 6.61 -17.59
CA THR A 162 -12.46 6.63 -18.62
C THR A 162 -13.56 5.60 -18.31
N GLU A 163 -14.69 5.63 -19.01
CA GLU A 163 -15.76 4.64 -18.85
C GLU A 163 -15.28 3.22 -19.17
N GLU A 164 -14.44 3.07 -20.20
CA GLU A 164 -13.85 1.77 -20.56
C GLU A 164 -12.91 1.27 -19.48
N GLN A 165 -12.09 2.14 -18.91
CA GLN A 165 -11.17 1.79 -17.83
C GLN A 165 -11.93 1.44 -16.54
N ARG A 166 -13.05 2.11 -16.23
CA ARG A 166 -13.90 1.75 -15.08
C ARG A 166 -14.50 0.36 -15.19
N ALA A 167 -14.69 -0.17 -16.40
CA ALA A 167 -15.18 -1.53 -16.62
C ALA A 167 -14.13 -2.63 -16.34
N ILE A 168 -12.84 -2.27 -16.21
CA ILE A 168 -11.78 -3.22 -15.86
C ILE A 168 -12.03 -3.78 -14.48
N LYS A 169 -12.05 -5.12 -14.35
CA LYS A 169 -12.30 -5.84 -13.10
C LYS A 169 -11.04 -6.07 -12.27
N GLU A 170 -9.86 -5.99 -12.87
CA GLU A 170 -8.59 -6.10 -12.15
C GLU A 170 -8.27 -4.78 -11.46
N ILE A 171 -8.16 -4.84 -10.14
CA ILE A 171 -7.99 -3.66 -9.28
C ILE A 171 -6.60 -3.62 -8.66
N ASN A 172 -6.14 -2.40 -8.40
CA ASN A 172 -5.01 -2.13 -7.53
C ASN A 172 -5.42 -2.32 -6.07
N THR A 173 -4.69 -3.15 -5.34
CA THR A 173 -4.97 -3.43 -3.91
C THR A 173 -4.31 -2.44 -2.96
N GLY A 174 -3.46 -1.53 -3.47
CA GLY A 174 -2.66 -0.64 -2.65
C GLY A 174 -1.45 -1.31 -1.98
N CYS A 175 -1.10 -2.52 -2.41
CA CYS A 175 0.08 -3.25 -1.94
C CYS A 175 1.10 -3.35 -3.07
N TYR A 176 2.35 -3.03 -2.77
CA TYR A 176 3.40 -3.00 -3.77
C TYR A 176 4.68 -3.61 -3.23
N ALA A 177 5.45 -4.26 -4.11
CA ALA A 177 6.85 -4.58 -3.87
C ALA A 177 7.71 -3.85 -4.91
N PHE A 178 8.78 -3.19 -4.45
CA PHE A 178 9.71 -2.45 -5.30
C PHE A 178 11.15 -2.83 -4.99
N ASP A 179 12.02 -2.67 -5.97
CA ASP A 179 13.43 -2.40 -5.77
C ASP A 179 13.58 -0.98 -5.20
N ALA A 180 14.31 -0.81 -4.09
CA ALA A 180 14.40 0.47 -3.36
C ALA A 180 14.90 1.60 -4.26
N LYS A 181 15.98 1.37 -5.01
CA LYS A 181 16.57 2.38 -5.89
C LYS A 181 15.57 2.81 -6.96
N SER A 182 14.93 1.84 -7.62
CA SER A 182 13.94 2.12 -8.67
C SER A 182 12.71 2.85 -8.13
N LEU A 183 12.27 2.54 -6.90
CA LEU A 183 11.19 3.25 -6.23
C LEU A 183 11.50 4.74 -6.07
N PHE A 184 12.63 5.08 -5.45
CA PHE A 184 12.97 6.48 -5.18
C PHE A 184 13.35 7.25 -6.45
N GLU A 185 13.96 6.60 -7.45
CA GLU A 185 14.19 7.20 -8.78
C GLU A 185 12.86 7.56 -9.45
N SER A 186 11.88 6.65 -9.47
CA SER A 186 10.57 6.91 -10.07
C SER A 186 9.77 7.97 -9.30
N LEU A 187 9.82 7.97 -7.97
CA LEU A 187 9.16 8.99 -7.14
C LEU A 187 9.65 10.41 -7.44
N ALA A 188 10.93 10.57 -7.80
CA ALA A 188 11.46 11.88 -8.18
C ALA A 188 10.87 12.41 -9.50
N GLU A 189 10.30 11.54 -10.35
CA GLU A 189 9.68 11.89 -11.62
C GLU A 189 8.15 12.08 -11.52
N VAL A 190 7.51 11.63 -10.41
CA VAL A 190 6.07 11.78 -10.19
C VAL A 190 5.71 13.26 -10.14
N LYS A 191 4.64 13.64 -10.82
CA LYS A 191 4.11 15.01 -10.89
C LYS A 191 2.65 15.03 -10.46
N PRO A 192 2.18 16.08 -9.76
CA PRO A 192 0.79 16.18 -9.30
C PRO A 192 -0.13 16.65 -10.44
N LEU A 193 -0.15 15.91 -11.56
CA LEU A 193 -0.91 16.24 -12.78
C LEU A 193 -2.25 15.49 -12.89
N ASN A 194 -2.75 14.98 -11.77
CA ASN A 194 -4.04 14.29 -11.68
C ASN A 194 -5.16 15.19 -11.16
N THR A 195 -6.39 14.71 -11.17
CA THR A 195 -7.59 15.45 -10.73
C THR A 195 -7.49 15.98 -9.28
N GLN A 196 -6.70 15.37 -8.43
CA GLN A 196 -6.52 15.77 -7.03
C GLN A 196 -5.33 16.72 -6.82
N GLY A 197 -4.41 16.85 -7.78
CA GLY A 197 -3.19 17.64 -7.64
C GLY A 197 -2.21 17.02 -6.63
N GLU A 198 -2.22 15.70 -6.48
CA GLU A 198 -1.41 14.96 -5.51
C GLU A 198 -0.31 14.13 -6.19
N TYR A 199 0.77 13.84 -5.46
CA TYR A 199 1.80 12.92 -5.90
C TYR A 199 1.32 11.48 -5.66
N TYR A 200 0.94 10.78 -6.72
CA TYR A 200 0.45 9.41 -6.62
C TYR A 200 1.58 8.37 -6.66
N LEU A 201 1.57 7.45 -5.71
CA LEU A 201 2.46 6.28 -5.74
C LEU A 201 2.14 5.39 -6.95
N THR A 202 0.88 5.36 -7.37
CA THR A 202 0.40 4.56 -8.51
C THR A 202 1.02 4.96 -9.85
N ASP A 203 1.65 6.14 -9.94
CA ASP A 203 2.38 6.56 -11.14
C ASP A 203 3.76 5.87 -11.25
N CYS A 204 4.37 5.45 -10.14
CA CYS A 204 5.71 4.86 -10.13
C CYS A 204 5.84 3.60 -11.00
N PRO A 205 4.95 2.59 -10.94
CA PRO A 205 5.04 1.42 -11.79
C PRO A 205 4.95 1.75 -13.28
N GLU A 206 4.13 2.73 -13.67
CA GLU A 206 4.00 3.20 -15.05
C GLU A 206 5.28 3.91 -15.52
N ILE A 207 5.86 4.79 -14.67
CA ILE A 207 7.13 5.49 -14.98
C ILE A 207 8.22 4.45 -15.25
N LEU A 208 8.35 3.45 -14.37
CA LEU A 208 9.32 2.37 -14.51
C LEU A 208 9.08 1.54 -15.79
N PHE A 209 7.82 1.24 -16.10
CA PHE A 209 7.46 0.55 -17.35
C PHE A 209 7.88 1.37 -18.59
N LYS A 210 7.58 2.68 -18.62
CA LYS A 210 7.96 3.58 -19.71
C LYS A 210 9.48 3.73 -19.89
N GLN A 211 10.25 3.53 -18.81
CA GLN A 211 11.72 3.47 -18.84
C GLN A 211 12.26 2.13 -19.38
N GLY A 212 11.37 1.18 -19.75
CA GLY A 212 11.76 -0.16 -20.21
C GLY A 212 12.18 -1.09 -19.07
N LYS A 213 11.94 -0.71 -17.81
CA LYS A 213 12.17 -1.57 -16.64
C LYS A 213 11.00 -2.54 -16.46
N LYS A 214 11.28 -3.72 -15.91
CA LYS A 214 10.27 -4.76 -15.73
C LYS A 214 9.34 -4.43 -14.56
N SER A 215 8.13 -3.96 -14.86
CA SER A 215 7.04 -3.71 -13.92
C SER A 215 5.93 -4.73 -14.14
N LEU A 216 5.40 -5.31 -13.06
CA LEU A 216 4.39 -6.37 -13.12
C LEU A 216 3.16 -6.00 -12.28
N ALA A 217 2.00 -6.56 -12.65
CA ALA A 217 0.86 -6.67 -11.75
C ALA A 217 0.54 -8.15 -11.53
N ALA A 218 0.51 -8.58 -10.27
CA ALA A 218 0.33 -9.95 -9.87
C ALA A 218 -0.97 -10.11 -9.07
N ALA A 219 -1.94 -10.86 -9.63
CA ALA A 219 -3.20 -11.19 -8.97
C ALA A 219 -2.98 -12.25 -7.87
N LYS A 220 -2.23 -11.88 -6.83
CA LYS A 220 -1.84 -12.74 -5.70
C LYS A 220 -2.67 -12.49 -4.46
N LEU A 221 -3.43 -11.40 -4.41
CA LEU A 221 -4.22 -11.02 -3.26
C LEU A 221 -5.67 -11.46 -3.42
N ASP A 222 -6.28 -11.86 -2.30
CA ASP A 222 -7.73 -11.98 -2.20
C ASP A 222 -8.37 -10.59 -2.23
N VAL A 223 -9.56 -10.46 -2.81
CA VAL A 223 -10.26 -9.17 -2.90
C VAL A 223 -10.48 -8.52 -1.53
N ASN A 224 -10.68 -9.32 -0.49
CA ASN A 224 -10.83 -8.81 0.87
C ASN A 224 -9.55 -8.12 1.39
N GLU A 225 -8.38 -8.53 0.91
CA GLU A 225 -7.11 -7.89 1.30
C GLU A 225 -6.99 -6.44 0.77
N ALA A 226 -7.73 -6.10 -0.30
CA ALA A 226 -7.82 -4.74 -0.84
C ALA A 226 -8.82 -3.84 -0.06
N MET A 227 -9.52 -4.39 0.93
CA MET A 227 -10.52 -3.65 1.71
C MET A 227 -9.87 -2.64 2.65
N GLY A 228 -9.72 -1.40 2.17
CA GLY A 228 -9.36 -0.27 3.02
C GLY A 228 -10.55 0.20 3.84
N VAL A 229 -10.37 0.35 5.15
CA VAL A 229 -11.41 0.82 6.07
C VAL A 229 -11.45 2.34 6.09
N ASN A 230 -12.61 2.92 5.78
CA ASN A 230 -12.82 4.37 5.77
C ASN A 230 -14.06 4.80 6.58
N THR A 231 -14.94 3.85 6.95
CA THR A 231 -16.17 4.09 7.72
C THR A 231 -16.31 3.04 8.82
N GLN A 232 -17.20 3.29 9.78
CA GLN A 232 -17.50 2.33 10.84
C GLN A 232 -18.11 1.04 10.28
N ASP A 233 -19.01 1.14 9.29
CA ASP A 233 -19.62 -0.03 8.65
C ASP A 233 -18.56 -0.93 7.98
N GLN A 234 -17.53 -0.32 7.36
CA GLN A 234 -16.41 -1.08 6.80
C GLN A 234 -15.56 -1.72 7.90
N LEU A 235 -15.39 -1.07 9.05
CA LEU A 235 -14.67 -1.64 10.19
C LEU A 235 -15.39 -2.88 10.74
N GLU A 236 -16.72 -2.83 10.87
CA GLU A 236 -17.55 -3.96 11.28
C GLU A 236 -17.45 -5.12 10.27
N ALA A 237 -17.56 -4.84 8.97
CA ALA A 237 -17.41 -5.85 7.93
C ALA A 237 -16.04 -6.54 7.97
N VAL A 238 -14.98 -5.81 8.26
CA VAL A 238 -13.62 -6.35 8.44
C VAL A 238 -13.55 -7.23 9.68
N ALA A 239 -14.18 -6.85 10.79
CA ALA A 239 -14.24 -7.66 12.00
C ALA A 239 -14.88 -9.03 11.75
N ASP A 240 -15.97 -9.08 10.97
CA ASP A 240 -16.63 -10.31 10.58
C ASP A 240 -15.71 -11.24 9.78
N VAL A 241 -14.92 -10.69 8.86
CA VAL A 241 -13.94 -11.46 8.07
C VAL A 241 -12.85 -12.04 8.97
N ILE A 242 -12.29 -11.24 9.91
CA ILE A 242 -11.24 -11.70 10.83
C ILE A 242 -11.79 -12.83 11.73
N ASN A 243 -12.98 -12.65 12.31
CA ASN A 243 -13.61 -13.65 13.16
C ASN A 243 -13.86 -14.98 12.42
N THR A 244 -14.30 -14.89 11.16
CA THR A 244 -14.53 -16.08 10.33
C THR A 244 -13.23 -16.82 10.02
N ARG A 245 -12.14 -16.08 9.71
CA ARG A 245 -10.81 -16.68 9.47
C ARG A 245 -10.24 -17.36 10.71
N SER A 246 -10.48 -16.81 11.91
CA SER A 246 -9.98 -17.35 13.17
C SER A 246 -10.74 -18.61 13.61
N ALA A 247 -11.93 -18.85 13.08
CA ALA A 247 -12.76 -20.02 13.40
C ALA A 247 -12.53 -21.22 12.43
N SER A 248 -11.72 -21.03 11.38
CA SER A 248 -11.40 -22.03 10.34
C SER A 248 -10.07 -22.69 10.59
#